data_a1b48ad59b798e3a8583107082c37719
#
_entry.id   a1b48ad59b798e3a8583107082c37719
#
_cell.length_a   1.000
_cell.length_b   1.000
_cell.length_c   1.000
_cell.angle_alpha   90.00
_cell.angle_beta   90.00
_cell.angle_gamma   90.00
#
_symmetry.space_group_name_H-M   'P 1'
#
loop_
_entity.id
_entity.type
_entity.pdbx_description
1 polymer ?
#
loop_
_entity_poly.entity_id
_entity_poly.type
_entity_poly.pdbx_seq_one_letter_code
_entity_poly.pdbx_strand_id
1 'polypeptide(L)'
;MDVAWARYADLRLWPRWAPQIRAVEAPRRRLRAGLRGVVHAPLGLRVPFVVEEVDDDARTWRWTVRVAGTAVSMTHDLTATPRGTRAGLTVHGPAVVALAYRLPARVALRRLCRAHL
;
A
#
# COMPACT_ATOMS: atom_id res chain seq x y z
N MET A 1 -3.49 -15.71 -3.25
CA MET A 1 -4.21 -14.41 -3.31
C MET A 1 -4.76 -13.98 -1.97
N ASP A 2 -5.40 -14.87 -1.24
CA ASP A 2 -5.99 -14.52 0.06
C ASP A 2 -4.97 -14.08 1.10
N VAL A 3 -3.77 -14.67 1.08
CA VAL A 3 -2.67 -14.25 1.98
C VAL A 3 -2.21 -12.83 1.66
N ALA A 4 -2.04 -12.49 0.38
CA ALA A 4 -1.64 -11.14 0.00
C ALA A 4 -2.73 -10.12 0.33
N TRP A 5 -3.99 -10.45 0.12
CA TRP A 5 -5.10 -9.58 0.48
C TRP A 5 -5.17 -9.35 1.99
N ALA A 6 -4.99 -10.40 2.79
CA ALA A 6 -4.95 -10.29 4.24
C ALA A 6 -3.83 -9.35 4.73
N ARG A 7 -2.68 -9.36 4.05
CA ARG A 7 -1.57 -8.44 4.35
C ARG A 7 -1.91 -6.99 4.03
N TYR A 8 -2.67 -6.73 2.97
CA TYR A 8 -3.21 -5.40 2.68
C TYR A 8 -4.26 -5.00 3.71
N ALA A 9 -5.15 -5.90 4.05
CA ALA A 9 -6.31 -5.60 4.89
C ALA A 9 -5.96 -5.24 6.34
N ASP A 10 -4.85 -5.77 6.87
CA ASP A 10 -4.39 -5.47 8.22
C ASP A 10 -3.22 -4.50 8.19
N LEU A 11 -3.46 -3.25 8.58
CA LEU A 11 -2.45 -2.19 8.58
C LEU A 11 -1.26 -2.50 9.48
N ARG A 12 -1.43 -3.31 10.51
CA ARG A 12 -0.33 -3.71 11.41
C ARG A 12 0.70 -4.57 10.69
N LEU A 13 0.32 -5.24 9.60
CA LEU A 13 1.21 -6.06 8.82
C LEU A 13 2.01 -5.27 7.77
N TRP A 14 1.61 -4.04 7.48
CA TRP A 14 2.25 -3.24 6.44
C TRP A 14 3.76 -3.10 6.60
N PRO A 15 4.32 -2.86 7.80
CA PRO A 15 5.78 -2.79 7.94
C PRO A 15 6.51 -4.09 7.59
N ARG A 16 5.82 -5.22 7.63
CA ARG A 16 6.42 -6.53 7.34
C ARG A 16 6.69 -6.75 5.86
N TRP A 17 5.81 -6.24 4.99
CA TRP A 17 5.98 -6.43 3.55
C TRP A 17 6.48 -5.16 2.84
N ALA A 18 6.32 -3.99 3.43
CA ALA A 18 6.75 -2.71 2.87
C ALA A 18 7.88 -2.12 3.70
N PRO A 19 9.16 -2.28 3.29
CA PRO A 19 10.30 -1.80 4.08
C PRO A 19 10.31 -0.29 4.28
N GLN A 20 9.69 0.48 3.38
CA GLN A 20 9.56 1.93 3.51
C GLN A 20 8.54 2.36 4.55
N ILE A 21 7.76 1.42 5.09
CA ILE A 21 6.77 1.71 6.15
C ILE A 21 7.31 1.19 7.47
N ARG A 22 7.57 2.09 8.42
CA ARG A 22 8.02 1.71 9.76
C ARG A 22 6.86 1.42 10.69
N ALA A 23 5.80 2.22 10.59
CA ALA A 23 4.59 2.06 11.38
C ALA A 23 3.43 2.77 10.70
N VAL A 24 2.21 2.42 11.10
CA VAL A 24 0.99 3.08 10.63
C VAL A 24 0.16 3.50 11.83
N GLU A 25 -0.20 4.78 11.89
CA GLU A 25 -1.16 5.30 12.85
C GLU A 25 -2.52 5.43 12.17
N ALA A 26 -3.54 4.75 12.70
CA ALA A 26 -4.90 4.87 12.20
C ALA A 26 -5.87 4.46 13.32
N PRO A 27 -7.12 4.99 13.32
CA PRO A 27 -8.10 4.64 14.34
C PRO A 27 -8.56 3.19 14.27
N ARG A 28 -8.32 2.52 13.14
CA ARG A 28 -8.63 1.12 12.93
C ARG A 28 -7.48 0.43 12.19
N ARG A 29 -7.28 -0.86 12.49
CA ARG A 29 -6.23 -1.65 11.85
C ARG A 29 -6.64 -2.24 10.50
N ARG A 30 -7.97 -2.33 10.24
CA ARG A 30 -8.48 -2.92 9.01
C ARG A 30 -8.66 -1.87 7.93
N LEU A 31 -8.17 -2.18 6.74
CA LEU A 31 -8.34 -1.35 5.55
C LEU A 31 -9.82 -1.21 5.20
N ARG A 32 -10.28 0.03 5.04
CA ARG A 32 -11.66 0.34 4.67
C ARG A 32 -11.75 1.72 4.03
N ALA A 33 -12.77 1.91 3.19
CA ALA A 33 -13.02 3.22 2.58
C ALA A 33 -13.28 4.28 3.67
N GLY A 34 -12.67 5.44 3.49
CA GLY A 34 -12.77 6.56 4.45
C GLY A 34 -11.75 6.51 5.58
N LEU A 35 -10.98 5.43 5.72
CA LEU A 35 -9.95 5.35 6.75
C LEU A 35 -8.86 6.39 6.49
N ARG A 36 -8.55 7.17 7.53
CA ARG A 36 -7.48 8.18 7.51
C ARG A 36 -6.41 7.81 8.53
N GLY A 37 -5.18 8.12 8.21
CA GLY A 37 -4.08 7.86 9.12
C GLY A 37 -2.78 8.47 8.64
N VAL A 38 -1.69 8.03 9.26
CA VAL A 38 -0.33 8.49 8.94
C VAL A 38 0.58 7.28 8.83
N VAL A 39 1.32 7.19 7.73
CA VAL A 39 2.41 6.24 7.57
C VAL A 39 3.69 6.88 8.09
N HIS A 40 4.39 6.19 9.00
CA HIS A 40 5.71 6.58 9.45
C HIS A 40 6.76 5.92 8.55
N ALA A 41 7.46 6.75 7.78
CA ALA A 41 8.52 6.34 6.88
C ALA A 41 9.90 6.55 7.53
N PRO A 42 10.99 6.04 6.92
CA PRO A 42 12.33 6.27 7.42
C PRO A 42 12.67 7.75 7.57
N LEU A 43 13.61 8.07 8.44
CA LEU A 43 14.09 9.43 8.73
C LEU A 43 13.04 10.34 9.38
N GLY A 44 12.07 9.73 10.08
CA GLY A 44 11.02 10.48 10.76
C GLY A 44 9.98 11.11 9.86
N LEU A 45 9.95 10.74 8.57
CA LEU A 45 8.96 11.27 7.63
C LEU A 45 7.57 10.74 7.97
N ARG A 46 6.60 11.64 8.03
CA ARG A 46 5.19 11.32 8.28
C ARG A 46 4.39 11.55 7.01
N VAL A 47 3.67 10.52 6.56
CA VAL A 47 2.90 10.58 5.31
C VAL A 47 1.43 10.38 5.63
N PRO A 48 0.63 11.47 5.65
CA PRO A 48 -0.82 11.35 5.84
C PRO A 48 -1.47 10.66 4.66
N PHE A 49 -2.50 9.87 4.94
CA PHE A 49 -3.25 9.18 3.90
C PHE A 49 -4.75 9.16 4.17
N VAL A 50 -5.52 8.95 3.11
CA VAL A 50 -6.93 8.59 3.19
C VAL A 50 -7.20 7.46 2.22
N VAL A 51 -7.86 6.40 2.70
CA VAL A 51 -8.30 5.29 1.86
C VAL A 51 -9.60 5.69 1.17
N GLU A 52 -9.64 5.64 -0.14
CA GLU A 52 -10.78 6.10 -0.92
C GLU A 52 -11.74 4.98 -1.28
N GLU A 53 -11.21 3.84 -1.71
CA GLU A 53 -12.00 2.69 -2.13
C GLU A 53 -11.34 1.39 -1.69
N VAL A 54 -12.17 0.42 -1.31
CA VAL A 54 -11.75 -0.96 -1.07
C VAL A 54 -12.79 -1.88 -1.70
N ASP A 55 -12.37 -2.75 -2.60
CA ASP A 55 -13.21 -3.75 -3.23
C ASP A 55 -12.66 -5.13 -2.88
N ASP A 56 -13.27 -5.79 -1.90
CA ASP A 56 -12.83 -7.11 -1.44
C ASP A 56 -12.99 -8.18 -2.51
N ASP A 57 -14.04 -8.09 -3.32
CA ASP A 57 -14.33 -9.08 -4.36
C ASP A 57 -13.35 -8.97 -5.53
N ALA A 58 -13.09 -7.75 -5.99
CA ALA A 58 -12.15 -7.49 -7.07
C ALA A 58 -10.69 -7.52 -6.61
N ARG A 59 -10.44 -7.53 -5.30
CA ARG A 59 -9.10 -7.47 -4.71
C ARG A 59 -8.35 -6.22 -5.15
N THR A 60 -9.02 -5.08 -5.05
CA THR A 60 -8.46 -3.76 -5.37
C THR A 60 -8.71 -2.77 -4.24
N TRP A 61 -7.82 -1.80 -4.10
CA TRP A 61 -8.05 -0.67 -3.20
C TRP A 61 -7.24 0.54 -3.67
N ARG A 62 -7.71 1.72 -3.31
CA ARG A 62 -7.09 2.99 -3.69
C ARG A 62 -6.99 3.90 -2.47
N TRP A 63 -5.88 4.57 -2.35
CA TRP A 63 -5.68 5.63 -1.37
C TRP A 63 -5.01 6.84 -1.99
N THR A 64 -5.10 7.97 -1.27
CA THR A 64 -4.34 9.19 -1.57
C THR A 64 -3.41 9.48 -0.41
N VAL A 65 -2.15 9.71 -0.72
CA VAL A 65 -1.11 10.08 0.26
C VAL A 65 -0.64 11.50 -0.03
N ARG A 66 -0.17 12.20 0.99
CA ARG A 66 0.45 13.51 0.84
C ARG A 66 1.93 13.43 1.11
N VAL A 67 2.71 13.75 0.09
CA VAL A 67 4.18 13.74 0.17
C VAL A 67 4.69 15.12 -0.26
N ALA A 68 5.42 15.79 0.63
CA ALA A 68 5.99 17.13 0.37
C ALA A 68 4.93 18.13 -0.14
N GLY A 69 3.73 18.10 0.43
CA GLY A 69 2.63 18.98 0.05
C GLY A 69 1.88 18.58 -1.22
N THR A 70 2.26 17.47 -1.84
CA THR A 70 1.65 16.97 -3.07
C THR A 70 0.78 15.77 -2.78
N ALA A 71 -0.44 15.74 -3.33
CA ALA A 71 -1.34 14.60 -3.24
C ALA A 71 -1.00 13.59 -4.33
N VAL A 72 -0.83 12.32 -3.96
CA VAL A 72 -0.55 11.22 -4.88
C VAL A 72 -1.57 10.11 -4.64
N SER A 73 -2.30 9.72 -5.69
CA SER A 73 -3.26 8.63 -5.63
C SER A 73 -2.62 7.34 -6.11
N MET A 74 -2.86 6.24 -5.39
CA MET A 74 -2.32 4.93 -5.74
C MET A 74 -3.43 3.89 -5.72
N THR A 75 -3.56 3.15 -6.82
CA THR A 75 -4.47 2.03 -6.94
C THR A 75 -3.68 0.73 -6.87
N HIS A 76 -4.08 -0.16 -5.94
CA HIS A 76 -3.47 -1.46 -5.73
C HIS A 76 -4.41 -2.54 -6.22
N ASP A 77 -3.88 -3.54 -6.91
CA ASP A 77 -4.66 -4.68 -7.37
C ASP A 77 -3.92 -5.99 -7.16
N LEU A 78 -4.68 -7.07 -6.99
CA LEU A 78 -4.16 -8.42 -6.91
C LEU A 78 -4.84 -9.28 -7.97
N THR A 79 -4.04 -10.09 -8.66
CA THR A 79 -4.53 -11.01 -9.68
C THR A 79 -3.97 -12.40 -9.40
N ALA A 80 -4.84 -13.42 -9.44
CA ALA A 80 -4.40 -14.80 -9.32
C ALA A 80 -3.68 -15.23 -10.61
N THR A 81 -2.59 -15.96 -10.46
CA THR A 81 -1.81 -16.51 -11.56
C THR A 81 -1.59 -18.01 -11.32
N PRO A 82 -1.19 -18.79 -12.37
CA PRO A 82 -0.88 -20.21 -12.16
C PRO A 82 0.24 -20.47 -11.15
N ARG A 83 1.10 -19.47 -10.90
CA ARG A 83 2.24 -19.58 -9.97
C ARG A 83 2.01 -18.89 -8.63
N GLY A 84 0.84 -18.29 -8.41
CA GLY A 84 0.53 -17.60 -7.16
C GLY A 84 -0.23 -16.32 -7.38
N THR A 85 0.29 -15.20 -6.87
CA THR A 85 -0.37 -13.89 -6.90
C THR A 85 0.51 -12.84 -7.55
N ARG A 86 -0.09 -12.05 -8.42
CA ARG A 86 0.54 -10.86 -9.00
C ARG A 86 -0.04 -9.62 -8.35
N ALA A 87 0.82 -8.75 -7.81
CA ALA A 87 0.42 -7.45 -7.28
C ALA A 87 0.76 -6.35 -8.27
N GLY A 88 -0.22 -5.51 -8.56
CA GLY A 88 -0.07 -4.34 -9.42
C GLY A 88 -0.23 -3.05 -8.63
N LEU A 89 0.40 -2.00 -9.11
CA LEU A 89 0.29 -0.65 -8.54
C LEU A 89 0.23 0.37 -9.67
N THR A 90 -0.79 1.21 -9.64
CA THR A 90 -0.91 2.36 -10.52
C THR A 90 -0.80 3.64 -9.70
N VAL A 91 0.16 4.50 -10.04
CA VAL A 91 0.42 5.75 -9.34
C VAL A 91 -0.04 6.92 -10.19
N HIS A 92 -0.90 7.77 -9.62
CA HIS A 92 -1.37 9.00 -10.24
C HIS A 92 -0.82 10.20 -9.46
N GLY A 93 0.08 10.96 -10.08
CA GLY A 93 0.72 12.11 -9.46
C GLY A 93 1.86 12.61 -10.32
N PRO A 94 2.68 13.54 -9.80
CA PRO A 94 3.84 14.04 -10.54
C PRO A 94 4.80 12.90 -10.91
N ALA A 95 5.32 12.92 -12.13
CA ALA A 95 6.20 11.89 -12.65
C ALA A 95 7.44 11.65 -11.78
N VAL A 96 7.99 12.71 -11.19
CA VAL A 96 9.13 12.61 -10.27
C VAL A 96 8.81 11.75 -9.06
N VAL A 97 7.62 11.92 -8.46
CA VAL A 97 7.19 11.13 -7.30
C VAL A 97 6.99 9.67 -7.70
N ALA A 98 6.34 9.43 -8.85
CA ALA A 98 6.11 8.08 -9.34
C ALA A 98 7.43 7.34 -9.60
N LEU A 99 8.41 8.00 -10.21
CA LEU A 99 9.72 7.42 -10.47
C LEU A 99 10.49 7.14 -9.18
N ALA A 100 10.46 8.07 -8.22
CA ALA A 100 11.14 7.89 -6.95
C ALA A 100 10.56 6.73 -6.12
N TYR A 101 9.26 6.47 -6.25
CA TYR A 101 8.57 5.42 -5.52
C TYR A 101 8.69 4.04 -6.19
N ARG A 102 9.11 3.99 -7.42
CA ARG A 102 9.10 2.76 -8.23
C ARG A 102 9.87 1.59 -7.61
N LEU A 103 11.08 1.83 -7.12
CA LEU A 103 11.91 0.77 -6.55
C LEU A 103 11.39 0.29 -5.19
N PRO A 104 11.10 1.15 -4.22
CA PRO A 104 10.47 0.71 -2.97
C PRO A 104 9.17 -0.05 -3.18
N ALA A 105 8.34 0.40 -4.14
CA ALA A 105 7.08 -0.26 -4.46
C ALA A 105 7.31 -1.69 -4.98
N ARG A 106 8.28 -1.90 -5.86
CA ARG A 106 8.61 -3.23 -6.37
C ARG A 106 9.01 -4.19 -5.26
N VAL A 107 9.87 -3.74 -4.34
CA VAL A 107 10.30 -4.55 -3.20
C VAL A 107 9.11 -4.90 -2.32
N ALA A 108 8.28 -3.91 -1.99
CA ALA A 108 7.11 -4.11 -1.16
C ALA A 108 6.12 -5.11 -1.79
N LEU A 109 5.81 -4.96 -3.07
CA LEU A 109 4.86 -5.83 -3.76
C LEU A 109 5.36 -7.27 -3.87
N ARG A 110 6.67 -7.45 -4.08
CA ARG A 110 7.28 -8.79 -4.06
C ARG A 110 7.13 -9.45 -2.69
N ARG A 111 7.41 -8.71 -1.62
CA ARG A 111 7.27 -9.23 -0.25
C ARG A 111 5.82 -9.52 0.10
N LEU A 112 4.89 -8.68 -0.36
CA LEU A 112 3.46 -8.88 -0.16
C LEU A 112 3.00 -10.25 -0.69
N CYS A 113 3.54 -10.67 -1.83
CA CYS A 113 3.16 -11.90 -2.51
C CYS A 113 4.00 -13.13 -2.13
N ARG A 114 4.99 -12.99 -1.23
CA ARG A 114 5.77 -14.13 -0.76
C ARG A 114 4.93 -15.08 0.09
N ALA A 115 5.26 -16.35 0.02
CA ALA A 115 4.64 -17.37 0.86
C ALA A 115 4.88 -17.11 2.35
N HIS A 116 6.08 -16.62 2.69
CA HIS A 116 6.48 -16.27 4.06
C HIS A 116 7.09 -14.87 4.12
N LEU A 117 6.85 -14.18 5.20
CA LEU A 117 7.45 -12.86 5.47
C LEU A 117 8.64 -12.98 6.43
#